data_7aeb80579e6fcfd3dcad16dde405ffdd
#
_entry.id   7aeb80579e6fcfd3dcad16dde405ffdd
#
_cell.length_a   1.000
_cell.length_b   1.000
_cell.length_c   1.000
_cell.angle_alpha   90.00
_cell.angle_beta   90.00
_cell.angle_gamma   90.00
#
_symmetry.space_group_name_H-M   'P 1'
#
loop_
_entity.id
_entity.type
_entity.pdbx_description
1 polymer ?
#
loop_
_entity_poly.entity_id
_entity_poly.type
_entity_poly.pdbx_seq_one_letter_code
_entity_poly.pdbx_strand_id
1 'polypeptide(L)'
;MNLPHTPELTDGVIFLRPLTAEDAVEHLAGEDEEMAKWLSGGRSTLANVEKAILNWQQNWQTGGPRRAFGVFDCATNRLVGFVEVNLARIVEPGQVNVSYGVFRQWRRQGAAVRTINLMDQYLRTATEARQIVLRIAPANVASLKFAEKAGFTFRGLFDEPEGRMARYVRDIESG
;
A
#
# COMPACT_ATOMS: atom_id res chain seq x y z
N MET A 1 -21.80 -6.49 3.70
CA MET A 1 -21.79 -5.56 4.84
C MET A 1 -21.15 -4.27 4.38
N ASN A 2 -21.92 -3.20 4.25
CA ASN A 2 -21.35 -1.89 3.93
C ASN A 2 -20.59 -1.41 5.14
N LEU A 3 -19.27 -1.35 5.02
CA LEU A 3 -18.43 -0.68 6.01
C LEU A 3 -18.79 0.81 5.98
N PRO A 4 -19.15 1.43 7.11
CA PRO A 4 -19.50 2.84 7.10
C PRO A 4 -18.27 3.67 6.66
N HIS A 5 -18.45 4.43 5.58
CA HIS A 5 -17.48 5.40 5.05
C HIS A 5 -16.13 4.87 4.52
N THR A 6 -16.12 3.69 3.91
CA THR A 6 -14.95 3.30 3.11
C THR A 6 -15.05 3.98 1.74
N PRO A 7 -14.11 4.86 1.41
CA PRO A 7 -14.13 5.52 0.11
C PRO A 7 -13.85 4.53 -1.01
N GLU A 8 -14.59 4.63 -2.09
CA GLU A 8 -14.23 4.02 -3.35
C GLU A 8 -13.42 5.05 -4.16
N LEU A 9 -12.20 4.68 -4.51
CA LEU A 9 -11.26 5.54 -5.21
C LEU A 9 -10.96 4.93 -6.58
N THR A 10 -11.09 5.71 -7.63
CA THR A 10 -10.80 5.24 -8.99
C THR A 10 -10.23 6.34 -9.88
N ASP A 11 -9.38 5.95 -10.82
CA ASP A 11 -8.91 6.80 -11.92
C ASP A 11 -9.45 6.35 -13.29
N GLY A 12 -10.39 5.39 -13.28
CA GLY A 12 -10.98 4.81 -14.49
C GLY A 12 -10.20 3.62 -15.06
N VAL A 13 -8.98 3.38 -14.63
CA VAL A 13 -8.13 2.24 -15.02
C VAL A 13 -8.04 1.23 -13.88
N ILE A 14 -7.79 1.71 -12.68
CA ILE A 14 -7.84 0.92 -11.45
C ILE A 14 -8.80 1.56 -10.45
N PHE A 15 -9.22 0.76 -9.48
CA PHE A 15 -9.94 1.27 -8.32
C PHE A 15 -9.42 0.63 -7.04
N LEU A 16 -9.57 1.34 -5.93
CA LEU A 16 -9.21 0.87 -4.60
C LEU A 16 -10.48 0.65 -3.78
N ARG A 17 -10.58 -0.50 -3.13
CA ARG A 17 -11.57 -0.76 -2.08
C ARG A 17 -10.94 -1.60 -0.98
N PRO A 18 -11.45 -1.55 0.25
CA PRO A 18 -11.02 -2.47 1.29
C PRO A 18 -11.16 -3.92 0.85
N LEU A 19 -10.19 -4.75 1.24
CA LEU A 19 -10.22 -6.19 1.00
C LEU A 19 -11.27 -6.86 1.89
N THR A 20 -11.92 -7.88 1.35
CA THR A 20 -12.86 -8.74 2.06
C THR A 20 -12.32 -10.17 2.15
N ALA A 21 -12.96 -11.01 2.97
CA ALA A 21 -12.57 -12.42 3.08
C ALA A 21 -12.61 -13.16 1.72
N GLU A 22 -13.48 -12.74 0.81
CA GLU A 22 -13.60 -13.31 -0.54
C GLU A 22 -12.35 -13.07 -1.41
N ASP A 23 -11.59 -12.02 -1.11
CA ASP A 23 -10.38 -11.68 -1.85
C ASP A 23 -9.14 -12.52 -1.42
N ALA A 24 -9.23 -13.27 -0.32
CA ALA A 24 -8.08 -13.93 0.29
C ALA A 24 -7.37 -14.92 -0.64
N VAL A 25 -8.13 -15.72 -1.37
CA VAL A 25 -7.58 -16.72 -2.31
C VAL A 25 -6.85 -16.03 -3.47
N GLU A 26 -7.45 -15.00 -4.05
CA GLU A 26 -6.83 -14.25 -5.16
C GLU A 26 -5.60 -13.47 -4.68
N HIS A 27 -5.65 -12.90 -3.48
CA HIS A 27 -4.50 -12.23 -2.86
C HIS A 27 -3.33 -13.20 -2.66
N LEU A 28 -3.58 -14.37 -2.11
CA LEU A 28 -2.54 -15.40 -1.94
C LEU A 28 -1.97 -15.87 -3.28
N ALA A 29 -2.82 -16.07 -4.28
CA ALA A 29 -2.40 -16.48 -5.62
C ALA A 29 -1.52 -15.44 -6.32
N GLY A 30 -1.71 -14.16 -6.00
CA GLY A 30 -0.91 -13.05 -6.54
C GLY A 30 0.46 -12.89 -5.87
N GLU A 31 0.65 -13.44 -4.67
CA GLU A 31 1.92 -13.35 -3.95
C GLU A 31 3.01 -14.14 -4.66
N ASP A 32 4.13 -13.49 -4.97
CA ASP A 32 5.33 -14.12 -5.51
C ASP A 32 6.51 -14.02 -4.54
N GLU A 33 7.66 -14.55 -4.92
CA GLU A 33 8.87 -14.56 -4.08
C GLU A 33 9.36 -13.14 -3.74
N GLU A 34 9.20 -12.20 -4.67
CA GLU A 34 9.55 -10.80 -4.44
C GLU A 34 8.68 -10.16 -3.37
N MET A 35 7.37 -10.34 -3.45
CA MET A 35 6.44 -9.84 -2.42
C MET A 35 6.69 -10.52 -1.08
N ALA A 36 6.90 -11.82 -1.07
CA ALA A 36 7.23 -12.57 0.13
C ALA A 36 8.51 -12.06 0.79
N LYS A 37 9.53 -11.77 -0.01
CA LYS A 37 10.82 -11.26 0.48
C LYS A 37 10.71 -9.88 1.11
N TRP A 38 10.02 -8.95 0.45
CA TRP A 38 10.07 -7.53 0.83
C TRP A 38 8.91 -7.07 1.72
N LEU A 39 7.76 -7.76 1.67
CA LEU A 39 6.55 -7.33 2.36
C LEU A 39 6.12 -8.26 3.49
N SER A 40 6.18 -9.56 3.27
CA SER A 40 5.64 -10.54 4.24
C SER A 40 6.70 -11.19 5.12
N GLY A 41 7.99 -11.04 4.80
CA GLY A 41 9.08 -11.72 5.50
C GLY A 41 9.13 -13.23 5.25
N GLY A 42 8.46 -13.73 4.22
CA GLY A 42 8.34 -15.12 3.84
C GLY A 42 7.01 -15.39 3.14
N ARG A 43 6.83 -16.58 2.57
CA ARG A 43 5.58 -16.97 1.91
C ARG A 43 4.42 -17.02 2.90
N SER A 44 3.31 -16.41 2.51
CA SER A 44 2.07 -16.44 3.30
C SER A 44 1.35 -17.79 3.12
N THR A 45 0.51 -18.12 4.10
CA THR A 45 -0.51 -19.15 3.98
C THR A 45 -1.87 -18.50 3.82
N LEU A 46 -2.88 -19.25 3.37
CA LEU A 46 -4.24 -18.73 3.29
C LEU A 46 -4.71 -18.20 4.65
N ALA A 47 -4.44 -18.93 5.73
CA ALA A 47 -4.80 -18.51 7.09
C ALA A 47 -4.14 -17.19 7.49
N ASN A 48 -2.89 -16.95 7.09
CA ASN A 48 -2.19 -15.69 7.35
C ASN A 48 -2.81 -14.53 6.56
N VAL A 49 -3.19 -14.75 5.31
CA VAL A 49 -3.86 -13.75 4.48
C VAL A 49 -5.24 -13.41 5.03
N GLU A 50 -6.03 -14.41 5.38
CA GLU A 50 -7.35 -14.23 6.00
C GLU A 50 -7.27 -13.43 7.31
N LYS A 51 -6.27 -13.74 8.14
CA LYS A 51 -6.01 -13.01 9.39
C LYS A 51 -5.61 -11.55 9.12
N ALA A 52 -4.79 -11.29 8.13
CA ALA A 52 -4.40 -9.94 7.74
C ALA A 52 -5.61 -9.14 7.24
N ILE A 53 -6.42 -9.72 6.38
CA ILE A 53 -7.65 -9.09 5.88
C ILE A 53 -8.62 -8.77 7.02
N LEU A 54 -8.82 -9.71 7.94
CA LEU A 54 -9.68 -9.48 9.12
C LEU A 54 -9.17 -8.31 9.98
N ASN A 55 -7.85 -8.22 10.20
CA ASN A 55 -7.25 -7.11 10.92
C ASN A 55 -7.49 -5.78 10.22
N TRP A 56 -7.29 -5.71 8.90
CA TRP A 56 -7.59 -4.49 8.13
C TRP A 56 -9.07 -4.12 8.17
N GLN A 57 -9.97 -5.09 8.08
CA GLN A 57 -11.43 -4.85 8.23
C GLN A 57 -11.75 -4.25 9.59
N GLN A 58 -11.17 -4.78 10.66
CA GLN A 58 -11.34 -4.24 12.01
C GLN A 58 -10.83 -2.80 12.12
N ASN A 59 -9.68 -2.49 11.52
CA ASN A 59 -9.17 -1.12 11.45
C ASN A 59 -10.12 -0.18 10.71
N TRP A 60 -10.71 -0.61 9.59
CA TRP A 60 -11.72 0.17 8.87
C TRP A 60 -12.97 0.43 9.74
N GLN A 61 -13.43 -0.58 10.45
CA GLN A 61 -14.63 -0.47 11.31
C GLN A 61 -14.44 0.44 12.51
N THR A 62 -13.25 0.42 13.11
CA THR A 62 -12.95 1.11 14.37
C THR A 62 -12.22 2.45 14.18
N GLY A 63 -11.88 2.81 12.97
CA GLY A 63 -11.02 3.97 12.70
C GLY A 63 -9.56 3.74 13.09
N GLY A 64 -9.13 2.47 13.14
CA GLY A 64 -7.76 2.11 13.50
C GLY A 64 -6.72 2.60 12.49
N PRO A 65 -5.44 2.56 12.86
CA PRO A 65 -4.38 3.25 12.13
C PRO A 65 -3.90 2.50 10.88
N ARG A 66 -4.10 1.19 10.79
CA ARG A 66 -3.62 0.37 9.67
C ARG A 66 -4.75 0.13 8.68
N ARG A 67 -4.77 0.88 7.59
CA ARG A 67 -5.82 0.84 6.59
C ARG A 67 -5.26 0.34 5.26
N ALA A 68 -5.79 -0.78 4.79
CA ALA A 68 -5.39 -1.36 3.52
C ALA A 68 -6.53 -1.36 2.51
N PHE A 69 -6.16 -1.15 1.26
CA PHE A 69 -7.02 -1.32 0.10
C PHE A 69 -6.49 -2.47 -0.77
N GLY A 70 -7.39 -3.24 -1.34
CA GLY A 70 -7.10 -3.98 -2.55
C GLY A 70 -7.08 -3.02 -3.74
N VAL A 71 -6.20 -3.29 -4.69
CA VAL A 71 -6.10 -2.59 -5.96
C VAL A 71 -6.70 -3.49 -7.04
N PHE A 72 -7.70 -2.99 -7.77
CA PHE A 72 -8.44 -3.77 -8.75
C PHE A 72 -8.37 -3.13 -10.13
N ASP A 73 -8.30 -3.96 -11.16
CA ASP A 73 -8.39 -3.53 -12.55
C ASP A 73 -9.85 -3.24 -12.91
N CYS A 74 -10.15 -2.05 -13.43
CA CYS A 74 -11.51 -1.66 -13.79
C CYS A 74 -12.11 -2.52 -14.91
N ALA A 75 -11.30 -2.96 -15.87
CA ALA A 75 -11.79 -3.73 -17.01
C ALA A 75 -12.17 -5.17 -16.66
N THR A 76 -11.44 -5.81 -15.75
CA THR A 76 -11.59 -7.24 -15.45
C THR A 76 -12.10 -7.52 -14.04
N ASN A 77 -12.13 -6.51 -13.18
CA ASN A 77 -12.43 -6.64 -11.75
C ASN A 77 -11.47 -7.59 -11.00
N ARG A 78 -10.28 -7.83 -11.57
CA ARG A 78 -9.25 -8.70 -10.96
C ARG A 78 -8.41 -7.92 -9.97
N LEU A 79 -7.99 -8.60 -8.91
CA LEU A 79 -7.08 -8.06 -7.93
C LEU A 79 -5.66 -7.92 -8.54
N VAL A 80 -5.16 -6.70 -8.53
CA VAL A 80 -3.86 -6.30 -9.12
C VAL A 80 -2.74 -6.26 -8.07
N GLY A 81 -3.12 -6.00 -6.83
CA GLY A 81 -2.20 -5.81 -5.73
C GLY A 81 -2.90 -5.22 -4.51
N PHE A 82 -2.13 -4.63 -3.63
CA PHE A 82 -2.67 -3.97 -2.44
C PHE A 82 -1.82 -2.76 -2.05
N VAL A 83 -2.38 -1.91 -1.20
CA VAL A 83 -1.70 -0.77 -0.58
C VAL A 83 -2.19 -0.60 0.85
N GLU A 84 -1.27 -0.36 1.76
CA GLU A 84 -1.56 -0.10 3.17
C GLU A 84 -0.96 1.25 3.58
N VAL A 85 -1.72 2.06 4.31
CA VAL A 85 -1.19 3.18 5.09
C VAL A 85 -1.20 2.83 6.57
N ASN A 86 -0.09 3.13 7.24
CA ASN A 86 0.01 3.02 8.69
C ASN A 86 0.07 4.42 9.31
N LEU A 87 -1.07 4.89 9.79
CA LEU A 87 -1.22 6.22 10.39
C LEU A 87 -0.58 6.33 11.78
N ALA A 88 -0.34 5.21 12.48
CA ALA A 88 0.35 5.19 13.77
C ALA A 88 1.87 5.25 13.61
N ARG A 89 2.40 4.88 12.45
CA ARG A 89 3.84 4.92 12.20
C ARG A 89 4.24 6.28 11.66
N ILE A 90 4.33 7.22 12.57
CA ILE A 90 4.77 8.59 12.29
C ILE A 90 6.29 8.59 12.33
N VAL A 91 6.91 8.91 11.22
CA VAL A 91 8.36 9.04 11.10
C VAL A 91 8.76 10.44 11.56
N GLU A 92 8.06 11.44 11.06
CA GLU A 92 8.12 12.84 11.50
C GLU A 92 6.70 13.41 11.49
N PRO A 93 6.44 14.52 12.18
CA PRO A 93 5.11 15.13 12.20
C PRO A 93 4.56 15.36 10.78
N GLY A 94 3.33 14.89 10.54
CA GLY A 94 2.67 15.01 9.24
C GLY A 94 3.05 13.94 8.21
N GLN A 95 3.98 13.05 8.52
CA GLN A 95 4.38 11.93 7.66
C GLN A 95 3.60 10.67 7.99
N VAL A 96 3.23 9.92 6.96
CA VAL A 96 2.61 8.60 7.11
C VAL A 96 3.33 7.58 6.24
N ASN A 97 3.49 6.37 6.78
CA ASN A 97 4.12 5.29 6.06
C ASN A 97 3.12 4.58 5.15
N VAL A 98 3.47 4.42 3.89
CA VAL A 98 2.71 3.65 2.90
C VAL A 98 3.54 2.45 2.44
N SER A 99 2.89 1.29 2.37
CA SER A 99 3.43 0.06 1.80
C SER A 99 2.52 -0.40 0.69
N TYR A 100 3.07 -0.94 -0.39
CA TYR A 100 2.30 -1.42 -1.53
C TYR A 100 2.94 -2.66 -2.16
N GLY A 101 2.13 -3.45 -2.84
CA GLY A 101 2.60 -4.57 -3.65
C GLY A 101 1.75 -4.68 -4.91
N VAL A 102 2.41 -4.88 -6.05
CA VAL A 102 1.75 -5.15 -7.34
C VAL A 102 2.08 -6.59 -7.74
N PHE A 103 1.07 -7.37 -8.08
CA PHE A 103 1.24 -8.75 -8.52
C PHE A 103 2.03 -8.81 -9.83
N ARG A 104 2.85 -9.84 -9.99
CA ARG A 104 3.84 -9.96 -11.06
C ARG A 104 3.28 -9.68 -12.45
N GLN A 105 2.11 -10.24 -12.77
CA GLN A 105 1.48 -10.09 -14.08
C GLN A 105 1.00 -8.66 -14.38
N TRP A 106 0.90 -7.81 -13.37
CA TRP A 106 0.44 -6.43 -13.47
C TRP A 106 1.57 -5.40 -13.36
N ARG A 107 2.80 -5.84 -13.14
CA ARG A 107 3.95 -4.95 -13.03
C ARG A 107 4.30 -4.31 -14.38
N ARG A 108 4.99 -3.17 -14.33
CA ARG A 108 5.42 -2.38 -15.50
C ARG A 108 4.29 -1.90 -16.40
N GLN A 109 3.07 -1.77 -15.86
CA GLN A 109 1.89 -1.28 -16.56
C GLN A 109 1.32 -0.01 -15.92
N GLY A 110 2.08 0.63 -15.03
CA GLY A 110 1.70 1.85 -14.35
C GLY A 110 0.80 1.67 -13.11
N ALA A 111 0.49 0.44 -12.70
CA ALA A 111 -0.40 0.18 -11.57
C ALA A 111 0.12 0.79 -10.26
N ALA A 112 1.41 0.69 -9.97
CA ALA A 112 1.98 1.23 -8.74
C ALA A 112 1.88 2.77 -8.66
N VAL A 113 2.17 3.48 -9.74
CA VAL A 113 2.04 4.95 -9.79
C VAL A 113 0.59 5.37 -9.58
N ARG A 114 -0.35 4.73 -10.27
CA ARG A 114 -1.79 4.98 -10.10
C ARG A 114 -2.25 4.72 -8.68
N THR A 115 -1.78 3.64 -8.08
CA THR A 115 -2.09 3.29 -6.69
C THR A 115 -1.63 4.37 -5.72
N ILE A 116 -0.39 4.84 -5.85
CA ILE A 116 0.14 5.91 -4.99
C ILE A 116 -0.62 7.21 -5.19
N ASN A 117 -1.01 7.55 -6.41
CA ASN A 117 -1.79 8.76 -6.67
C ASN A 117 -3.20 8.69 -6.07
N LEU A 118 -3.84 7.53 -6.10
CA LEU A 118 -5.13 7.34 -5.41
C LEU A 118 -4.98 7.35 -3.89
N MET A 119 -3.87 6.83 -3.36
CA MET A 119 -3.57 6.97 -1.92
C MET A 119 -3.32 8.41 -1.51
N ASP A 120 -2.64 9.20 -2.33
CA ASP A 120 -2.47 10.65 -2.13
C ASP A 120 -3.85 11.33 -2.01
N GLN A 121 -4.74 11.06 -2.96
CA GLN A 121 -6.11 11.58 -2.92
C GLN A 121 -6.87 11.18 -1.64
N TYR A 122 -6.77 9.91 -1.24
CA TYR A 122 -7.38 9.43 0.00
C TYR A 122 -6.82 10.15 1.23
N LEU A 123 -5.50 10.22 1.35
CA LEU A 123 -4.82 10.82 2.50
C LEU A 123 -5.15 12.31 2.64
N ARG A 124 -5.20 13.02 1.53
CA ARG A 124 -5.56 14.44 1.49
C ARG A 124 -6.97 14.71 1.99
N THR A 125 -7.92 13.83 1.69
CA THR A 125 -9.35 14.03 2.02
C THR A 125 -9.75 13.44 3.37
N ALA A 126 -9.06 12.40 3.82
CA ALA A 126 -9.48 11.58 4.97
C ALA A 126 -8.55 11.68 6.19
N THR A 127 -7.43 12.40 6.07
CA THR A 127 -6.42 12.48 7.14
C THR A 127 -5.78 13.87 7.22
N GLU A 128 -4.99 14.08 8.27
CA GLU A 128 -4.16 15.29 8.44
C GLU A 128 -2.73 15.09 7.88
N ALA A 129 -2.47 13.99 7.18
CA ALA A 129 -1.17 13.70 6.60
C ALA A 129 -0.77 14.74 5.56
N ARG A 130 0.51 15.08 5.54
CA ARG A 130 1.10 16.05 4.60
C ARG A 130 2.11 15.42 3.67
N GLN A 131 2.69 14.31 4.08
CA GLN A 131 3.72 13.61 3.32
C GLN A 131 3.54 12.10 3.38
N ILE A 132 3.78 11.44 2.26
CA ILE A 132 3.91 9.98 2.16
C ILE A 132 5.37 9.62 2.34
N VAL A 133 5.65 8.65 3.19
CA VAL A 133 6.97 8.03 3.36
C VAL A 133 6.93 6.61 2.85
N LEU A 134 7.86 6.28 1.96
CA LEU A 134 8.19 4.91 1.58
C LEU A 134 9.48 4.53 2.29
N ARG A 135 9.49 3.39 2.97
CA ARG A 135 10.66 2.79 3.60
C ARG A 135 11.06 1.55 2.81
N ILE A 136 12.20 1.61 2.19
CA ILE A 136 12.62 0.66 1.17
C ILE A 136 13.96 0.05 1.59
N ALA A 137 14.03 -1.29 1.64
CA ALA A 137 15.30 -1.97 1.84
C ALA A 137 16.28 -1.60 0.70
N PRO A 138 17.52 -1.23 1.00
CA PRO A 138 18.48 -0.80 -0.03
C PRO A 138 18.72 -1.83 -1.15
N ALA A 139 18.54 -3.11 -0.85
CA ALA A 139 18.65 -4.19 -1.84
C ALA A 139 17.43 -4.32 -2.77
N ASN A 140 16.31 -3.66 -2.46
CA ASN A 140 15.11 -3.66 -3.30
C ASN A 140 15.22 -2.58 -4.39
N VAL A 141 16.09 -2.83 -5.37
CA VAL A 141 16.42 -1.87 -6.44
C VAL A 141 15.18 -1.46 -7.25
N ALA A 142 14.27 -2.37 -7.51
CA ALA A 142 13.04 -2.07 -8.26
C ALA A 142 12.17 -1.02 -7.54
N SER A 143 12.02 -1.13 -6.23
CA SER A 143 11.26 -0.19 -5.42
C SER A 143 11.96 1.17 -5.29
N LEU A 144 13.29 1.19 -5.20
CA LEU A 144 14.07 2.44 -5.20
C LEU A 144 13.86 3.22 -6.51
N LYS A 145 13.97 2.55 -7.64
CA LYS A 145 13.73 3.15 -8.96
C LYS A 145 12.29 3.63 -9.12
N PHE A 146 11.34 2.86 -8.61
CA PHE A 146 9.94 3.27 -8.60
C PHE A 146 9.74 4.56 -7.80
N ALA A 147 10.29 4.65 -6.59
CA ALA A 147 10.14 5.82 -5.73
C ALA A 147 10.65 7.10 -6.43
N GLU A 148 11.82 7.04 -7.05
CA GLU A 148 12.39 8.16 -7.81
C GLU A 148 11.48 8.55 -8.99
N LYS A 149 11.03 7.57 -9.77
CA LYS A 149 10.14 7.80 -10.91
C LYS A 149 8.77 8.35 -10.50
N ALA A 150 8.28 7.97 -9.33
CA ALA A 150 7.00 8.44 -8.78
C ALA A 150 7.10 9.80 -8.08
N GLY A 151 8.25 10.48 -8.17
CA GLY A 151 8.43 11.82 -7.62
C GLY A 151 8.75 11.87 -6.13
N PHE A 152 9.18 10.76 -5.55
CA PHE A 152 9.67 10.75 -4.17
C PHE A 152 11.13 11.21 -4.12
N THR A 153 11.46 11.93 -3.06
CA THR A 153 12.81 12.42 -2.78
C THR A 153 13.48 11.54 -1.74
N PHE A 154 14.69 11.08 -2.02
CA PHE A 154 15.53 10.36 -1.08
C PHE A 154 15.94 11.25 0.09
N ARG A 155 15.75 10.78 1.32
CA ARG A 155 16.05 11.51 2.56
C ARG A 155 17.16 10.90 3.40
N GLY A 156 17.68 9.76 3.02
CA GLY A 156 18.78 9.10 3.72
C GLY A 156 18.52 7.64 4.04
N LEU A 157 19.54 7.03 4.66
CA LEU A 157 19.48 5.67 5.20
C LEU A 157 19.33 5.75 6.72
N PHE A 158 18.40 4.99 7.26
CA PHE A 158 18.06 4.98 8.67
C PHE A 158 18.07 3.56 9.20
N ASP A 159 18.63 3.37 10.39
CA ASP A 159 18.56 2.10 11.11
C ASP A 159 17.18 2.00 11.78
N GLU A 160 16.42 0.99 11.42
CA GLU A 160 15.08 0.74 11.92
C GLU A 160 14.97 -0.68 12.49
N PRO A 161 13.90 -1.02 13.26
CA PRO A 161 13.78 -2.35 13.87
C PRO A 161 13.85 -3.50 12.86
N GLU A 162 13.37 -3.26 11.64
CA GLU A 162 13.39 -4.24 10.54
C GLU A 162 14.72 -4.31 9.79
N GLY A 163 15.64 -3.40 10.08
CA GLY A 163 16.95 -3.26 9.42
C GLY A 163 17.16 -1.87 8.84
N ARG A 164 18.24 -1.72 8.06
CA ARG A 164 18.58 -0.44 7.44
C ARG A 164 17.67 -0.16 6.26
N MET A 165 16.98 0.99 6.27
CA MET A 165 16.00 1.39 5.28
C MET A 165 16.36 2.73 4.62
N ALA A 166 16.16 2.80 3.32
CA ALA A 166 16.13 4.06 2.58
C ALA A 166 14.75 4.70 2.76
N ARG A 167 14.73 5.96 3.16
CA ARG A 167 13.49 6.74 3.25
C ARG A 167 13.34 7.64 2.05
N TYR A 168 12.18 7.54 1.41
CA TYR A 168 11.75 8.37 0.31
C TYR A 168 10.47 9.08 0.70
N VAL A 169 10.39 10.39 0.43
CA VAL A 169 9.29 11.23 0.88
C VAL A 169 8.70 11.99 -0.32
N ARG A 170 7.38 12.06 -0.37
CA ARG A 170 6.64 12.88 -1.33
C ARG A 170 5.57 13.69 -0.60
N ASP A 171 5.46 14.98 -0.92
CA ASP A 171 4.39 15.81 -0.42
C ASP A 171 3.04 15.33 -0.98
N ILE A 172 2.01 15.35 -0.13
CA ILE A 172 0.63 15.14 -0.54
C ILE A 172 0.18 16.43 -1.20
N GLU A 173 -0.30 16.34 -2.43
CA GLU A 173 -0.70 17.51 -3.21
C GLU A 173 -1.81 18.28 -2.50
N SER A 174 -1.61 19.60 -2.34
CA SER A 174 -2.68 20.48 -1.86
C SER A 174 -3.75 20.59 -2.94
N GLY A 175 -4.99 20.30 -2.58
CA GLY A 175 -6.13 20.44 -3.48
C GLY A 175 -6.41 21.87 -3.87
#